data_39c2495985913937e24b94158c1a68c1
#
_entry.id   39c2495985913937e24b94158c1a68c1
#
_cell.length_a   1.000
_cell.length_b   1.000
_cell.length_c   1.000
_cell.angle_alpha   90.00
_cell.angle_beta   90.00
_cell.angle_gamma   90.00
#
_symmetry.space_group_name_H-M   'P 1'
#
loop_
_entity.id
_entity.type
_entity.pdbx_description
1 polymer ?
#
loop_
_entity_poly.entity_id
_entity_poly.type
_entity_poly.pdbx_seq_one_letter_code
_entity_poly.pdbx_strand_id
1 'polypeptide(L)'
;MSKKVVLIQGEYLGRGDETLGKMLMANYLRLLGESEEKPSQIVFWNSGVKLVCVSSPVLEHLKRLEAQGIELLACTTCLEYFNLKDKQVIGKPTTMVKSIAAMMNNDIVSL
;
A
#
# COMPACT_ATOMS: atom_id res chain seq x y z
N MET A 1 0.96 17.07 5.61
CA MET A 1 0.48 16.10 4.63
C MET A 1 -1.01 16.23 4.41
N SER A 2 -1.50 15.79 3.27
CA SER A 2 -2.91 15.83 2.98
C SER A 2 -3.69 14.83 3.86
N LYS A 3 -5.01 14.99 3.88
CA LYS A 3 -5.90 14.04 4.58
C LYS A 3 -6.32 12.89 3.65
N LYS A 4 -5.48 12.54 2.70
CA LYS A 4 -5.78 11.44 1.77
C LYS A 4 -5.18 10.14 2.26
N VAL A 5 -5.93 9.08 2.08
CA VAL A 5 -5.49 7.71 2.33
C VAL A 5 -5.60 6.97 1.00
N VAL A 6 -4.50 6.39 0.55
CA VAL A 6 -4.50 5.56 -0.67
C VAL A 6 -4.77 4.12 -0.25
N LEU A 7 -5.75 3.49 -0.89
CA LEU A 7 -6.07 2.09 -0.65
C LEU A 7 -5.62 1.25 -1.82
N ILE A 8 -4.70 0.32 -1.58
CA ILE A 8 -4.19 -0.61 -2.57
C ILE A 8 -4.75 -2.00 -2.28
N GLN A 9 -5.63 -2.48 -3.15
CA GLN A 9 -6.39 -3.70 -2.93
C GLN A 9 -5.84 -4.92 -3.67
N GLY A 10 -4.73 -4.75 -4.37
CA GLY A 10 -4.10 -5.87 -5.08
C GLY A 10 -2.67 -5.54 -5.41
N GLU A 11 -1.90 -6.56 -5.78
CA GLU A 11 -0.50 -6.35 -6.15
C GLU A 11 -0.33 -5.79 -7.56
N TYR A 12 -1.41 -5.79 -8.35
CA TYR A 12 -1.44 -5.22 -9.70
C TYR A 12 -2.35 -3.99 -9.71
N LEU A 13 -1.98 -2.98 -10.48
CA LEU A 13 -2.82 -1.80 -10.64
C LEU A 13 -3.72 -2.00 -11.85
N GLY A 14 -5.02 -1.99 -11.60
CA GLY A 14 -6.03 -2.23 -12.63
C GLY A 14 -6.32 -3.70 -12.84
N ARG A 15 -7.28 -3.97 -13.70
CA ARG A 15 -7.73 -5.33 -14.05
C ARG A 15 -7.42 -5.62 -15.50
N GLY A 16 -7.17 -6.88 -15.80
CA GLY A 16 -6.89 -7.33 -17.15
C GLY A 16 -5.52 -7.97 -17.22
N ASP A 17 -4.56 -7.25 -17.74
CA ASP A 17 -3.21 -7.79 -17.91
C ASP A 17 -2.37 -7.60 -16.66
N GLU A 18 -1.85 -8.70 -16.10
CA GLU A 18 -1.07 -8.66 -14.86
C GLU A 18 0.32 -8.08 -15.08
N THR A 19 0.94 -8.33 -16.22
CA THR A 19 2.25 -7.76 -16.53
C THR A 19 2.16 -6.24 -16.59
N LEU A 20 1.14 -5.74 -17.26
CA LEU A 20 0.88 -4.30 -17.33
C LEU A 20 0.55 -3.75 -15.94
N GLY A 21 -0.28 -4.45 -15.17
CA GLY A 21 -0.65 -4.03 -13.82
C GLY A 21 0.53 -3.91 -12.89
N LYS A 22 1.51 -4.79 -13.03
CA LYS A 22 2.77 -4.73 -12.26
C LYS A 22 3.57 -3.48 -12.64
N MET A 23 3.67 -3.18 -13.92
CA MET A 23 4.35 -1.99 -14.40
C MET A 23 3.67 -0.71 -13.90
N LEU A 24 2.34 -0.67 -13.97
CA LEU A 24 1.57 0.49 -13.53
C LEU A 24 1.72 0.72 -12.02
N MET A 25 1.72 -0.35 -11.24
CA MET A 25 1.90 -0.23 -9.78
C MET A 25 3.27 0.37 -9.47
N ALA A 26 4.33 -0.12 -10.10
CA ALA A 26 5.68 0.40 -9.88
C ALA A 26 5.76 1.88 -10.30
N ASN A 27 5.20 2.25 -11.43
CA ASN A 27 5.17 3.63 -11.90
C ASN A 27 4.40 4.54 -10.95
N TYR A 28 3.24 4.07 -10.50
CA TYR A 28 2.41 4.84 -9.56
C TYR A 28 3.18 5.16 -8.28
N LEU A 29 3.77 4.14 -7.67
CA LEU A 29 4.48 4.31 -6.40
C LEU A 29 5.73 5.18 -6.57
N ARG A 30 6.45 5.01 -7.67
CA ARG A 30 7.62 5.82 -7.97
C ARG A 30 7.25 7.30 -8.13
N LEU A 31 6.24 7.57 -8.95
CA LEU A 31 5.81 8.94 -9.23
C LEU A 31 5.13 9.59 -8.03
N LEU A 32 4.45 8.81 -7.21
CA LEU A 32 3.89 9.33 -5.97
C LEU A 32 4.98 9.87 -5.06
N GLY A 33 6.13 9.22 -5.04
CA GLY A 33 7.30 9.70 -4.29
C GLY A 33 7.88 11.01 -4.81
N GLU A 34 7.61 11.34 -6.07
CA GLU A 34 8.05 12.58 -6.69
C GLU A 34 6.98 13.67 -6.65
N SER A 35 5.75 13.33 -6.30
CA SER A 35 4.65 14.28 -6.25
C SER A 35 4.79 15.23 -5.06
N GLU A 36 4.39 16.47 -5.24
CA GLU A 36 4.35 17.44 -4.16
C GLU A 36 3.22 17.09 -3.17
N GLU A 37 2.11 16.61 -3.68
CA GLU A 37 0.98 16.19 -2.85
C GLU A 37 1.08 14.70 -2.57
N LYS A 38 1.04 14.34 -1.28
CA LYS A 38 1.21 12.95 -0.85
C LYS A 38 0.12 12.58 0.14
N PRO A 39 -0.28 11.30 0.16
CA PRO A 39 -1.23 10.83 1.17
C PRO A 39 -0.56 10.78 2.54
N SER A 40 -1.36 10.74 3.60
CA SER A 40 -0.85 10.50 4.95
C SER A 40 -0.57 9.02 5.18
N GLN A 41 -1.35 8.15 4.52
CA GLN A 41 -1.25 6.70 4.69
C GLN A 41 -1.49 5.98 3.37
N ILE A 42 -0.88 4.81 3.24
CA ILE A 42 -1.22 3.84 2.20
C ILE A 42 -1.60 2.56 2.92
N VAL A 43 -2.83 2.10 2.69
CA VAL A 43 -3.37 0.89 3.30
C VAL A 43 -3.37 -0.22 2.24
N PHE A 44 -2.86 -1.38 2.61
CA PHE A 44 -2.74 -2.53 1.71
C PHE A 44 -3.71 -3.63 2.14
N TRP A 45 -4.61 -4.01 1.24
CA TRP A 45 -5.60 -5.07 1.44
C TRP A 45 -5.44 -6.16 0.42
N ASN A 46 -5.98 -7.35 0.75
CA ASN A 46 -5.98 -8.50 -0.14
C ASN A 46 -4.56 -8.79 -0.63
N SER A 47 -4.36 -9.12 -1.90
CA SER A 47 -3.03 -9.39 -2.42
C SER A 47 -2.10 -8.17 -2.42
N GLY A 48 -2.64 -6.97 -2.17
CA GLY A 48 -1.84 -5.76 -2.00
C GLY A 48 -0.84 -5.87 -0.84
N VAL A 49 -1.15 -6.68 0.19
CA VAL A 49 -0.20 -6.88 1.30
C VAL A 49 1.10 -7.52 0.87
N LYS A 50 1.12 -8.21 -0.27
CA LYS A 50 2.34 -8.80 -0.80
C LYS A 50 3.39 -7.75 -1.16
N LEU A 51 2.96 -6.53 -1.43
CA LEU A 51 3.87 -5.44 -1.81
C LEU A 51 4.76 -4.98 -0.65
N VAL A 52 4.36 -5.20 0.59
CA VAL A 52 5.17 -4.83 1.77
C VAL A 52 5.93 -6.02 2.33
N CYS A 53 5.90 -7.16 1.66
CA CYS A 53 6.54 -8.39 2.12
C CYS A 53 7.81 -8.70 1.34
N VAL A 54 8.57 -9.68 1.82
CA VAL A 54 9.78 -10.14 1.13
C VAL A 54 9.47 -10.46 -0.32
N SER A 55 10.44 -10.24 -1.21
CA SER A 55 10.34 -10.46 -2.64
C SER A 55 9.41 -9.50 -3.39
N SER A 56 8.89 -8.48 -2.74
CA SER A 56 8.13 -7.44 -3.45
C SER A 56 9.02 -6.70 -4.44
N PRO A 57 8.53 -6.47 -5.67
CA PRO A 57 9.32 -5.75 -6.68
C PRO A 57 9.34 -4.23 -6.47
N VAL A 58 8.58 -3.71 -5.51
CA VAL A 58 8.44 -2.26 -5.29
C VAL A 58 8.96 -1.80 -3.93
N LEU A 59 9.73 -2.62 -3.23
CA LEU A 59 10.23 -2.27 -1.89
C LEU A 59 11.00 -0.95 -1.86
N GLU A 60 11.83 -0.69 -2.87
CA GLU A 60 12.60 0.55 -2.90
C GLU A 60 11.71 1.79 -3.01
N HIS A 61 10.65 1.70 -3.82
CA HIS A 61 9.69 2.80 -3.93
C HIS A 61 8.94 3.00 -2.61
N LEU A 62 8.56 1.91 -1.95
CA LEU A 62 7.85 1.97 -0.67
C LEU A 62 8.75 2.53 0.44
N LYS A 63 10.03 2.14 0.46
CA LYS A 63 11.00 2.69 1.42
C LYS A 63 11.12 4.20 1.28
N ARG A 64 11.16 4.68 0.05
CA ARG A 64 11.21 6.11 -0.23
C ARG A 64 9.98 6.85 0.28
N LEU A 65 8.79 6.28 0.05
CA LEU A 65 7.54 6.86 0.54
C LEU A 65 7.50 6.88 2.06
N GLU A 66 7.92 5.80 2.71
CA GLU A 66 7.96 5.74 4.17
C GLU A 66 8.93 6.77 4.74
N ALA A 67 10.09 6.95 4.10
CA ALA A 67 11.07 7.94 4.51
C ALA A 67 10.54 9.37 4.39
N GLN A 68 9.54 9.58 3.54
CA GLN A 68 8.88 10.89 3.37
C GLN A 68 7.75 11.11 4.38
N GLY A 69 7.56 10.19 5.32
CA GLY A 69 6.57 10.32 6.38
C GLY A 69 5.22 9.69 6.07
N ILE A 70 5.10 8.95 4.99
CA ILE A 70 3.85 8.25 4.66
C ILE A 70 3.79 6.94 5.45
N GLU A 71 2.71 6.73 6.19
CA GLU A 71 2.50 5.47 6.90
C GLU A 71 2.06 4.38 5.93
N LEU A 72 2.74 3.24 5.99
CA LEU A 72 2.39 2.07 5.18
C LEU A 72 1.78 1.03 6.11
N LEU A 73 0.52 0.66 5.87
CA LEU A 73 -0.26 -0.18 6.77
C LEU A 73 -0.82 -1.39 6.03
N ALA A 74 -0.49 -2.58 6.51
CA ALA A 74 -0.92 -3.84 5.89
C ALA A 74 -1.96 -4.54 6.75
N CYS A 75 -3.06 -4.97 6.12
CA CYS A 75 -4.15 -5.67 6.78
C CYS A 75 -3.68 -7.00 7.39
N THR A 76 -3.87 -7.15 8.71
CA THR A 76 -3.46 -8.38 9.41
C THR A 76 -4.21 -9.61 8.92
N THR A 77 -5.50 -9.49 8.69
CA THR A 77 -6.31 -10.61 8.18
C THR A 77 -5.78 -11.09 6.84
N CYS A 78 -5.41 -10.15 5.96
CA CYS A 78 -4.88 -10.48 4.64
C CYS A 78 -3.49 -11.13 4.75
N LEU A 79 -2.63 -10.60 5.61
CA LEU A 79 -1.32 -11.19 5.86
C LEU A 79 -1.44 -12.63 6.37
N GLU A 80 -2.35 -12.86 7.30
CA GLU A 80 -2.59 -14.19 7.85
C GLU A 80 -3.12 -15.16 6.80
N TYR A 81 -4.07 -14.69 5.99
CA TYR A 81 -4.66 -15.53 4.94
C TYR A 81 -3.61 -16.02 3.94
N PHE A 82 -2.69 -15.14 3.56
CA PHE A 82 -1.62 -15.48 2.60
C PHE A 82 -0.37 -16.07 3.27
N ASN A 83 -0.40 -16.32 4.58
CA ASN A 83 0.74 -16.87 5.31
C ASN A 83 1.96 -15.93 5.27
N LEU A 84 1.72 -14.62 5.34
CA LEU A 84 2.75 -13.60 5.19
C LEU A 84 3.00 -12.81 6.47
N LYS A 85 2.40 -13.21 7.59
CA LYS A 85 2.51 -12.48 8.84
C LYS A 85 3.97 -12.20 9.25
N ASP A 86 4.84 -13.19 9.03
CA ASP A 86 6.26 -13.08 9.38
C ASP A 86 7.12 -12.58 8.21
N LYS A 87 6.49 -12.17 7.11
CA LYS A 87 7.18 -11.78 5.88
C LYS A 87 7.13 -10.29 5.59
N GLN A 88 6.41 -9.52 6.39
CA GLN A 88 6.35 -8.07 6.21
C GLN A 88 7.70 -7.45 6.55
N VAL A 89 8.27 -6.68 5.62
CA VAL A 89 9.61 -6.10 5.77
C VAL A 89 9.59 -4.58 5.79
N ILE A 90 8.44 -3.95 5.51
CA ILE A 90 8.29 -2.50 5.55
C ILE A 90 6.87 -2.16 6.03
N GLY A 91 6.72 -1.00 6.65
CA GLY A 91 5.44 -0.57 7.19
C GLY A 91 5.07 -1.33 8.45
N LYS A 92 3.79 -1.30 8.79
CA LYS A 92 3.25 -1.89 10.02
C LYS A 92 1.98 -2.67 9.70
N PRO A 93 1.63 -3.70 10.50
CA PRO A 93 0.32 -4.32 10.38
C PRO A 93 -0.76 -3.38 10.92
N THR A 94 -1.97 -3.52 10.39
CA THR A 94 -3.13 -2.77 10.87
C THR A 94 -4.37 -3.66 10.90
N THR A 95 -5.39 -3.20 11.59
CA THR A 95 -6.65 -3.93 11.72
C THR A 95 -7.73 -3.28 10.88
N MET A 96 -8.81 -4.03 10.61
CA MET A 96 -9.97 -3.47 9.90
C MET A 96 -10.61 -2.33 10.71
N VAL A 97 -10.62 -2.43 12.03
CA VAL A 97 -11.17 -1.37 12.89
C VAL A 97 -10.41 -0.06 12.68
N LYS A 98 -9.08 -0.12 12.66
CA LYS A 98 -8.26 1.07 12.43
C LYS A 98 -8.42 1.59 11.01
N SER A 99 -8.54 0.69 10.04
CA SER A 99 -8.75 1.08 8.64
C SER A 99 -10.07 1.80 8.45
N ILE A 100 -11.14 1.31 9.07
CA ILE A 100 -12.45 1.97 9.01
C ILE A 100 -12.35 3.37 9.62
N ALA A 101 -11.71 3.51 10.76
CA ALA A 101 -11.56 4.81 11.41
C ALA A 101 -10.80 5.80 10.50
N ALA A 102 -9.73 5.33 9.87
CA ALA A 102 -8.96 6.17 8.94
C ALA A 102 -9.80 6.57 7.73
N MET A 103 -10.57 5.64 7.18
CA MET A 103 -11.39 5.90 6.00
C MET A 103 -12.54 6.86 6.27
N MET A 104 -13.13 6.80 7.46
CA MET A 104 -14.25 7.68 7.81
C MET A 104 -13.79 9.10 8.13
N ASN A 105 -12.52 9.29 8.40
CA ASN A 105 -11.96 10.61 8.78
C ASN A 105 -11.08 11.24 7.69
N ASN A 106 -10.93 10.58 6.54
CA ASN A 106 -10.05 11.05 5.47
C ASN A 106 -10.69 10.84 4.11
N ASP A 107 -10.13 11.49 3.10
CA ASP A 107 -10.51 11.24 1.71
C ASP A 107 -9.77 10.00 1.21
N ILE A 108 -10.46 9.12 0.50
CA ILE A 108 -9.91 7.85 0.06
C ILE A 108 -9.64 7.89 -1.45
N VAL A 109 -8.43 7.50 -1.83
CA VAL A 109 -8.07 7.24 -3.22
C VAL A 109 -7.94 5.72 -3.34
N SER A 110 -8.91 5.09 -3.99
CA SER A 110 -8.92 3.62 -4.13
C SER A 110 -8.34 3.21 -5.49
N LEU A 111 -7.35 2.32 -5.43
CA LEU A 111 -6.70 1.79 -6.63
C LEU A 111 -7.22 0.41 -6.99
#